data_49fd3bb7b2c35e4cfb98ba2eebe83856
#
_entry.id   49fd3bb7b2c35e4cfb98ba2eebe83856
#
_cell.length_a   1.000
_cell.length_b   1.000
_cell.length_c   1.000
_cell.angle_alpha   90.00
_cell.angle_beta   90.00
_cell.angle_gamma   90.00
#
_symmetry.space_group_name_H-M   'P 1'
#
loop_
_entity.id
_entity.type
_entity.pdbx_description
1 polymer ?
#
loop_
_entity_poly.entity_id
_entity_poly.type
_entity_poly.pdbx_seq_one_letter_code
_entity_poly.pdbx_strand_id
1 'polypeptide(L)'
;MPRKRLPRLAAVTAGDRPLTVFLRWQDGSEGVVDVSGIIGTFRAYAPLRDSPKLFQQVRLGEHGTDIAWSDEIDMAADTLWRLAQEQSGATMTPDAFRHWREGRAYTLDQAAHALGLSRRMIAYYEQGNRPIPRVVALATRGLDAP
;
A
#
# COMPACT_ATOMS: atom_id res chain seq x y z
N MET A 1 3.27 15.98 17.27
CA MET A 1 2.80 14.78 16.56
C MET A 1 3.30 14.80 15.15
N PRO A 2 4.14 13.85 14.75
CA PRO A 2 4.53 13.78 13.36
C PRO A 2 3.31 13.51 12.49
N ARG A 3 3.12 14.34 11.48
CA ARG A 3 2.07 14.10 10.50
C ARG A 3 2.38 12.82 9.74
N LYS A 4 1.38 11.97 9.60
CA LYS A 4 1.46 10.82 8.73
C LYS A 4 1.78 11.32 7.32
N ARG A 5 2.92 10.93 6.77
CA ARG A 5 3.25 11.27 5.38
C ARG A 5 2.28 10.55 4.46
N LEU A 6 1.63 11.32 3.60
CA LEU A 6 0.85 10.71 2.52
C LEU A 6 1.82 10.00 1.56
N PRO A 7 1.51 8.78 1.13
CA PRO A 7 2.36 8.08 0.19
C PRO A 7 2.41 8.82 -1.15
N ARG A 8 3.60 8.90 -1.74
CA ARG A 8 3.80 9.51 -3.05
C ARG A 8 4.42 8.50 -4.01
N LEU A 9 3.98 8.59 -5.25
CA LEU A 9 4.46 7.74 -6.32
C LEU A 9 5.69 8.33 -7.00
N ALA A 10 6.59 7.44 -7.41
CA ALA A 10 7.77 7.80 -8.20
C ALA A 10 7.64 7.37 -9.66
N ALA A 11 6.84 6.33 -9.95
CA ALA A 11 6.64 5.85 -11.31
C ALA A 11 5.36 5.03 -11.42
N VAL A 12 4.79 4.97 -12.62
CA VAL A 12 3.65 4.11 -12.95
C VAL A 12 3.76 3.63 -14.39
N THR A 13 3.39 2.37 -14.62
CA THR A 13 3.16 1.81 -15.94
C THR A 13 1.96 0.88 -15.90
N ALA A 14 1.34 0.62 -17.05
CA ALA A 14 0.32 -0.41 -17.14
C ALA A 14 0.96 -1.77 -16.86
N GLY A 15 0.26 -2.61 -16.09
CA GLY A 15 0.74 -3.95 -15.77
C GLY A 15 0.52 -4.94 -16.91
N ASP A 16 1.07 -6.15 -16.76
CA ASP A 16 0.97 -7.19 -17.79
C ASP A 16 -0.45 -7.75 -17.91
N ARG A 17 -1.20 -7.76 -16.82
CA ARG A 17 -2.59 -8.21 -16.82
C ARG A 17 -3.53 -7.04 -17.03
N PRO A 18 -4.72 -7.28 -17.64
CA PRO A 18 -5.70 -6.21 -17.84
C PRO A 18 -6.08 -5.52 -16.54
N LEU A 19 -6.23 -4.20 -16.59
CA LEU A 19 -6.64 -3.34 -15.48
C LEU A 19 -5.76 -3.50 -14.24
N THR A 20 -4.46 -3.72 -14.46
CA THR A 20 -3.45 -3.68 -13.40
C THR A 20 -2.44 -2.59 -13.73
N VAL A 21 -1.86 -1.99 -12.69
CA VAL A 21 -0.79 -1.00 -12.82
C VAL A 21 0.41 -1.45 -12.00
N PHE A 22 1.60 -1.22 -12.55
CA PHE A 22 2.84 -1.36 -11.79
C PHE A 22 3.19 -0.01 -11.22
N LEU A 23 3.44 0.04 -9.90
CA LEU A 23 3.72 1.26 -9.17
C LEU A 23 5.07 1.16 -8.48
N ARG A 24 5.82 2.25 -8.53
CA ARG A 24 6.96 2.45 -7.66
C ARG A 24 6.66 3.66 -6.78
N TRP A 25 6.86 3.48 -5.49
CA TRP A 25 6.65 4.53 -4.49
C TRP A 25 7.96 5.25 -4.20
N GLN A 26 7.88 6.47 -3.69
CA GLN A 26 9.09 7.26 -3.39
C GLN A 26 9.95 6.65 -2.29
N ASP A 27 9.37 5.79 -1.44
CA ASP A 27 10.13 5.05 -0.44
C ASP A 27 10.93 3.87 -1.02
N GLY A 28 10.83 3.63 -2.33
CA GLY A 28 11.50 2.54 -3.01
C GLY A 28 10.70 1.25 -3.10
N SER A 29 9.56 1.14 -2.42
CA SER A 29 8.71 -0.03 -2.56
C SER A 29 8.02 -0.03 -3.92
N GLU A 30 7.71 -1.21 -4.44
CA GLU A 30 7.07 -1.35 -5.74
C GLU A 30 6.20 -2.60 -5.79
N GLY A 31 5.28 -2.64 -6.72
CA GLY A 31 4.42 -3.79 -6.93
C GLY A 31 3.31 -3.52 -7.92
N VAL A 32 2.55 -4.55 -8.19
CA VAL A 32 1.40 -4.52 -9.10
C VAL A 32 0.12 -4.38 -8.28
N VAL A 33 -0.75 -3.48 -8.70
CA VAL A 33 -2.05 -3.25 -8.08
C VAL A 33 -3.15 -3.50 -9.11
N ASP A 34 -4.12 -4.32 -8.74
CA ASP A 34 -5.31 -4.57 -9.55
C ASP A 34 -6.34 -3.47 -9.25
N VAL A 35 -6.68 -2.67 -10.26
CA VAL A 35 -7.63 -1.57 -10.14
C VAL A 35 -8.97 -1.89 -10.77
N SER A 36 -9.20 -3.14 -11.18
CA SER A 36 -10.42 -3.54 -11.87
C SER A 36 -11.68 -3.30 -11.04
N GLY A 37 -11.62 -3.49 -9.73
CA GLY A 37 -12.77 -3.27 -8.85
C GLY A 37 -13.24 -1.82 -8.85
N ILE A 38 -12.32 -0.88 -8.70
CA ILE A 38 -12.64 0.55 -8.72
C ILE A 38 -13.12 0.98 -10.11
N ILE A 39 -12.42 0.53 -11.16
CA ILE A 39 -12.78 0.87 -12.54
C ILE A 39 -14.18 0.35 -12.88
N GLY A 40 -14.54 -0.83 -12.38
CA GLY A 40 -15.86 -1.42 -12.60
C GLY A 40 -16.97 -0.79 -11.76
N THR A 41 -16.63 -0.12 -10.67
CA THR A 41 -17.61 0.42 -9.72
C THR A 41 -17.99 1.87 -10.01
N PHE A 42 -17.01 2.72 -10.32
CA PHE A 42 -17.25 4.16 -10.44
C PHE A 42 -17.35 4.59 -11.89
N ARG A 43 -18.41 5.33 -12.20
CA ARG A 43 -18.70 5.78 -13.56
C ARG A 43 -17.58 6.61 -14.18
N ALA A 44 -16.83 7.35 -13.35
CA ALA A 44 -15.72 8.17 -13.84
C ALA A 44 -14.68 7.36 -14.60
N TYR A 45 -14.56 6.05 -14.30
CA TYR A 45 -13.59 5.17 -14.93
C TYR A 45 -14.17 4.36 -16.10
N ALA A 46 -15.43 4.58 -16.46
CA ALA A 46 -16.09 3.80 -17.51
C ALA A 46 -15.32 3.73 -18.84
N PRO A 47 -14.68 4.82 -19.32
CA PRO A 47 -13.92 4.73 -20.56
C PRO A 47 -12.74 3.75 -20.52
N LEU A 48 -12.23 3.42 -19.34
CA LEU A 48 -11.12 2.49 -19.20
C LEU A 48 -11.54 1.02 -19.32
N ARG A 49 -12.83 0.73 -19.13
CA ARG A 49 -13.32 -0.65 -19.07
C ARG A 49 -13.14 -1.42 -20.37
N ASP A 50 -13.32 -0.73 -21.49
CA ASP A 50 -13.33 -1.35 -22.81
C ASP A 50 -12.22 -0.85 -23.73
N SER A 51 -11.27 -0.08 -23.21
CA SER A 51 -10.18 0.47 -24.02
C SER A 51 -8.81 0.16 -23.39
N PRO A 52 -8.22 -0.99 -23.73
CA PRO A 52 -6.84 -1.28 -23.31
C PRO A 52 -5.85 -0.21 -23.77
N LYS A 53 -6.09 0.38 -24.93
CA LYS A 53 -5.24 1.45 -25.46
C LYS A 53 -5.25 2.68 -24.57
N LEU A 54 -6.41 3.10 -24.08
CA LEU A 54 -6.52 4.22 -23.16
C LEU A 54 -5.86 3.87 -21.83
N PHE A 55 -6.08 2.66 -21.34
CA PHE A 55 -5.49 2.21 -20.07
C PHE A 55 -3.96 2.24 -20.12
N GLN A 56 -3.35 1.91 -21.25
CA GLN A 56 -1.90 1.94 -21.44
C GLN A 56 -1.32 3.35 -21.44
N GLN A 57 -2.14 4.38 -21.55
CA GLN A 57 -1.68 5.77 -21.54
C GLN A 57 -1.51 6.31 -20.11
N VAL A 58 -1.59 5.46 -19.11
CA VAL A 58 -1.42 5.87 -17.71
C VAL A 58 -0.09 6.62 -17.50
N ARG A 59 -0.16 7.72 -16.78
CA ARG A 59 1.01 8.56 -16.47
C ARG A 59 0.98 9.02 -15.02
N LEU A 60 2.14 9.33 -14.52
CA LEU A 60 2.30 9.89 -13.18
C LEU A 60 1.83 11.35 -13.18
N GLY A 61 1.10 11.73 -12.15
CA GLY A 61 0.75 13.11 -11.92
C GLY A 61 1.96 13.93 -11.47
N GLU A 62 1.82 15.25 -11.56
CA GLU A 62 2.93 16.20 -11.42
C GLU A 62 3.70 16.08 -10.11
N HIS A 63 3.01 15.76 -9.02
CA HIS A 63 3.63 15.72 -7.69
C HIS A 63 3.70 14.30 -7.10
N GLY A 64 3.40 13.27 -7.89
CA GLY A 64 3.35 11.90 -7.40
C GLY A 64 2.17 11.62 -6.48
N THR A 65 1.15 12.48 -6.47
CA THR A 65 -0.03 12.34 -5.62
C THR A 65 -1.18 11.64 -6.33
N ASP A 66 -1.05 11.38 -7.63
CA ASP A 66 -2.04 10.66 -8.42
C ASP A 66 -1.41 10.03 -9.65
N ILE A 67 -2.19 9.19 -10.31
CA ILE A 67 -1.94 8.74 -11.68
C ILE A 67 -3.11 9.19 -12.54
N ALA A 68 -2.88 9.37 -13.84
CA ALA A 68 -3.93 9.81 -14.75
C ALA A 68 -3.84 9.05 -16.09
N TRP A 69 -4.99 8.82 -16.70
CA TRP A 69 -5.10 8.25 -18.05
C TRP A 69 -5.46 9.33 -19.08
N SER A 70 -6.07 10.40 -18.60
CA SER A 70 -6.43 11.57 -19.39
C SER A 70 -6.59 12.75 -18.44
N ASP A 71 -6.91 13.93 -18.99
CA ASP A 71 -7.15 15.11 -18.18
C ASP A 71 -8.40 14.99 -17.29
N GLU A 72 -9.27 14.03 -17.61
CA GLU A 72 -10.54 13.82 -16.90
C GLU A 72 -10.56 12.58 -16.02
N ILE A 73 -9.57 11.68 -16.16
CA ILE A 73 -9.57 10.39 -15.45
C ILE A 73 -8.27 10.23 -14.68
N ASP A 74 -8.37 10.32 -13.36
CA ASP A 74 -7.23 10.16 -12.47
C ASP A 74 -7.60 9.26 -11.28
N MET A 75 -6.59 8.83 -10.56
CA MET A 75 -6.77 8.04 -9.35
C MET A 75 -5.72 8.47 -8.33
N ALA A 76 -6.17 8.77 -7.12
CA ALA A 76 -5.30 9.28 -6.07
C ALA A 76 -4.29 8.23 -5.59
N ALA A 77 -3.10 8.68 -5.23
CA ALA A 77 -2.07 7.82 -4.64
C ALA A 77 -2.57 7.15 -3.35
N ASP A 78 -3.37 7.84 -2.55
CA ASP A 78 -3.95 7.28 -1.33
C ASP A 78 -4.81 6.04 -1.61
N THR A 79 -5.64 6.13 -2.65
CA THR A 79 -6.48 5.00 -3.08
C THR A 79 -5.62 3.82 -3.52
N LEU A 80 -4.58 4.09 -4.30
CA LEU A 80 -3.66 3.05 -4.78
C LEU A 80 -2.88 2.41 -3.63
N TRP A 81 -2.46 3.21 -2.66
CA TRP A 81 -1.76 2.70 -1.47
C TRP A 81 -2.66 1.75 -0.68
N ARG A 82 -3.92 2.15 -0.45
CA ARG A 82 -4.89 1.31 0.25
C ARG A 82 -5.13 -0.01 -0.49
N LEU A 83 -5.32 0.06 -1.81
CA LEU A 83 -5.48 -1.16 -2.62
C LEU A 83 -4.24 -2.04 -2.58
N ALA A 84 -3.06 -1.45 -2.64
CA ALA A 84 -1.81 -2.19 -2.56
C ALA A 84 -1.70 -2.95 -1.24
N GLN A 85 -2.06 -2.30 -0.13
CA GLN A 85 -2.05 -2.96 1.18
C GLN A 85 -3.07 -4.09 1.26
N GLU A 86 -4.29 -3.86 0.79
CA GLU A 86 -5.34 -4.88 0.78
C GLU A 86 -4.93 -6.10 -0.04
N GLN A 87 -4.36 -5.87 -1.22
CA GLN A 87 -4.01 -6.93 -2.16
C GLN A 87 -2.72 -7.66 -1.76
N SER A 88 -1.85 -7.02 -1.01
CA SER A 88 -0.64 -7.66 -0.48
C SER A 88 -0.93 -8.57 0.72
N GLY A 89 -2.18 -8.61 1.19
CA GLY A 89 -2.56 -9.38 2.37
C GLY A 89 -2.26 -8.68 3.67
N ALA A 90 -2.16 -7.35 3.66
CA ALA A 90 -2.02 -6.56 4.88
C ALA A 90 -3.29 -6.74 5.72
N THR A 91 -3.13 -7.27 6.94
CA THR A 91 -4.26 -7.61 7.81
C THR A 91 -4.24 -6.83 9.12
N MET A 92 -3.32 -5.91 9.25
CA MET A 92 -3.13 -5.13 10.48
C MET A 92 -2.74 -3.72 10.10
N THR A 93 -3.31 -2.72 10.81
CA THR A 93 -2.93 -1.33 10.58
C THR A 93 -1.62 -0.99 11.31
N PRO A 94 -0.88 0.04 10.86
CA PRO A 94 0.30 0.50 11.60
C PRO A 94 -0.02 0.86 13.05
N ASP A 95 -1.15 1.51 13.30
CA ASP A 95 -1.56 1.89 14.65
C ASP A 95 -1.85 0.67 15.52
N ALA A 96 -2.50 -0.35 14.97
CA ALA A 96 -2.76 -1.59 15.69
C ALA A 96 -1.45 -2.31 16.05
N PHE A 97 -0.48 -2.30 15.12
CA PHE A 97 0.83 -2.91 15.36
C PHE A 97 1.59 -2.16 16.47
N ARG A 98 1.61 -0.84 16.42
CA ARG A 98 2.22 -0.02 17.48
C ARG A 98 1.56 -0.28 18.82
N HIS A 99 0.24 -0.35 18.85
CA HIS A 99 -0.54 -0.60 20.06
C HIS A 99 -0.17 -1.95 20.67
N TRP A 100 -0.01 -2.99 19.84
CA TRP A 100 0.46 -4.29 20.28
C TRP A 100 1.84 -4.19 20.94
N ARG A 101 2.79 -3.50 20.29
CA ARG A 101 4.15 -3.35 20.81
C ARG A 101 4.16 -2.59 22.14
N GLU A 102 3.47 -1.46 22.20
CA GLU A 102 3.41 -0.62 23.41
C GLU A 102 2.70 -1.33 24.54
N GLY A 103 1.65 -2.08 24.24
CA GLY A 103 0.92 -2.86 25.25
C GLY A 103 1.77 -3.93 25.92
N ARG A 104 2.81 -4.39 25.23
CA ARG A 104 3.78 -5.35 25.79
C ARG A 104 5.01 -4.66 26.38
N ALA A 105 5.05 -3.34 26.38
CA ALA A 105 6.21 -2.55 26.81
C ALA A 105 7.49 -2.94 26.05
N TYR A 106 7.37 -3.31 24.78
CA TYR A 106 8.53 -3.64 23.96
C TYR A 106 9.14 -2.39 23.33
N THR A 107 10.46 -2.32 23.32
CA THR A 107 11.20 -1.43 22.43
C THR A 107 11.09 -1.98 21.00
N LEU A 108 11.54 -1.18 20.01
CA LEU A 108 11.60 -1.65 18.62
C LEU A 108 12.48 -2.91 18.52
N ASP A 109 13.62 -2.93 19.21
CA ASP A 109 14.52 -4.09 19.20
C ASP A 109 13.89 -5.33 19.85
N GLN A 110 13.16 -5.15 20.93
CA GLN A 110 12.49 -6.26 21.61
C GLN A 110 11.39 -6.85 20.73
N ALA A 111 10.59 -6.00 20.08
CA ALA A 111 9.56 -6.46 19.14
C ALA A 111 10.19 -7.19 17.96
N ALA A 112 11.29 -6.68 17.42
CA ALA A 112 12.02 -7.31 16.34
C ALA A 112 12.49 -8.70 16.72
N HIS A 113 13.09 -8.83 17.91
CA HIS A 113 13.54 -10.12 18.43
C HIS A 113 12.37 -11.11 18.60
N ALA A 114 11.27 -10.63 19.18
CA ALA A 114 10.10 -11.48 19.42
C ALA A 114 9.47 -12.00 18.12
N LEU A 115 9.50 -11.19 17.05
CA LEU A 115 8.90 -11.56 15.76
C LEU A 115 9.90 -12.18 14.77
N GLY A 116 11.19 -12.22 15.13
CA GLY A 116 12.20 -12.72 14.20
C GLY A 116 12.46 -11.80 13.02
N LEU A 117 12.29 -10.49 13.21
CA LEU A 117 12.44 -9.47 12.17
C LEU A 117 13.56 -8.49 12.54
N SER A 118 13.96 -7.66 11.59
CA SER A 118 14.90 -6.57 11.86
C SER A 118 14.17 -5.41 12.53
N ARG A 119 14.90 -4.63 13.33
CA ARG A 119 14.39 -3.37 13.90
C ARG A 119 13.86 -2.45 12.79
N ARG A 120 14.57 -2.38 11.68
CA ARG A 120 14.19 -1.56 10.52
C ARG A 120 12.82 -1.94 9.99
N MET A 121 12.52 -3.24 9.93
CA MET A 121 11.22 -3.72 9.47
C MET A 121 10.12 -3.32 10.43
N ILE A 122 10.36 -3.41 11.75
CA ILE A 122 9.40 -2.95 12.75
C ILE A 122 9.07 -1.46 12.55
N ALA A 123 10.10 -0.65 12.35
CA ALA A 123 9.90 0.79 12.09
C ALA A 123 9.08 1.04 10.83
N TYR A 124 9.33 0.29 9.76
CA TYR A 124 8.56 0.41 8.51
C TYR A 124 7.08 0.09 8.74
N TYR A 125 6.77 -0.96 9.49
CA TYR A 125 5.38 -1.32 9.80
C TYR A 125 4.68 -0.21 10.58
N GLU A 126 5.33 0.37 11.59
CA GLU A 126 4.73 1.41 12.41
C GLU A 126 4.57 2.74 11.68
N GLN A 127 5.43 3.00 10.70
CA GLN A 127 5.37 4.22 9.88
C GLN A 127 4.43 4.08 8.68
N GLY A 128 3.93 2.88 8.42
CA GLY A 128 3.08 2.64 7.25
C GLY A 128 3.85 2.56 5.94
N ASN A 129 5.18 2.43 5.98
CA ASN A 129 6.01 2.35 4.78
C ASN A 129 5.92 0.98 4.11
N ARG A 130 5.51 -0.03 4.85
CA ARG A 130 5.29 -1.38 4.33
C ARG A 130 4.02 -1.96 4.91
N PRO A 131 3.22 -2.67 4.12
CA PRO A 131 2.03 -3.35 4.64
C PRO A 131 2.46 -4.45 5.61
N ILE A 132 1.67 -4.66 6.65
CA ILE A 132 1.93 -5.71 7.64
C ILE A 132 1.28 -6.99 7.12
N PRO A 133 2.08 -8.01 6.74
CA PRO A 133 1.50 -9.22 6.17
C PRO A 133 0.76 -10.05 7.20
N ARG A 134 -0.12 -10.91 6.70
CA ARG A 134 -0.94 -11.77 7.55
C ARG A 134 -0.10 -12.60 8.51
N VAL A 135 1.05 -13.11 8.06
CA VAL A 135 1.92 -13.93 8.90
C VAL A 135 2.42 -13.15 10.11
N VAL A 136 2.73 -11.87 9.94
CA VAL A 136 3.17 -11.01 11.05
C VAL A 136 2.00 -10.72 11.99
N ALA A 137 0.83 -10.40 11.44
CA ALA A 137 -0.37 -10.17 12.25
C ALA A 137 -0.71 -11.39 13.09
N LEU A 138 -0.63 -12.58 12.51
CA LEU A 138 -0.85 -13.84 13.25
C LEU A 138 0.22 -14.07 14.31
N ALA A 139 1.47 -13.71 14.04
CA ALA A 139 2.55 -13.83 15.02
C ALA A 139 2.31 -12.94 16.24
N THR A 140 1.79 -11.71 16.04
CA THR A 140 1.44 -10.86 17.20
C THR A 140 0.36 -11.48 18.06
N ARG A 141 -0.64 -12.11 17.44
CA ARG A 141 -1.70 -12.83 18.16
C ARG A 141 -1.18 -14.07 18.87
N GLY A 142 -0.26 -14.79 18.26
CA GLY A 142 0.36 -15.96 18.86
C GLY A 142 1.14 -15.63 20.12
N LEU A 143 1.80 -14.47 20.14
CA LEU A 143 2.52 -13.99 21.32
C LEU A 143 1.58 -13.51 22.42
N ASP A 144 0.34 -13.17 22.10
CA ASP A 144 -0.68 -12.77 23.07
C ASP A 144 -1.40 -13.98 23.68
N ALA A 145 -1.34 -15.15 23.05
CA ALA A 145 -1.98 -16.34 23.54
C ALA A 145 -1.29 -16.84 24.81
N PRO A 146 -2.06 -17.30 25.84
CA PRO A 146 -1.48 -17.87 27.07
C PRO A 146 -0.76 -19.20 26.81
#